data_13f72d9f0df465f561c3bcc67c46f3f0
#
_entry.id   13f72d9f0df465f561c3bcc67c46f3f0
#
_cell.length_a   1.000
_cell.length_b   1.000
_cell.length_c   1.000
_cell.angle_alpha   90.00
_cell.angle_beta   90.00
_cell.angle_gamma   90.00
#
_symmetry.space_group_name_H-M   'P 1'
#
loop_
_entity.id
_entity.type
_entity.pdbx_description
1 polymer ?
#
loop_
_entity_poly.entity_id
_entity_poly.type
_entity_poly.pdbx_seq_one_letter_code
_entity_poly.pdbx_strand_id
1 'polypeptide(L)'
;VTPRYGDGVVGGSEAVVREAAQGLAERGYDVEVLTTCALDHYTWANELPPGTTTDGLVTVRRFPTIQSRDNGRWRFFQERLLSGDRLDETEELSWINGRFRVPDLYLHLSGNAEKYAAVVFSPYLFWSTLYCIGIAPERTILMPCLHDEPYAYLRAVSAALASSAAVWFLSEPEHQLAHRLAPVAAHHSVIGAAVKIPESYDREGFRKRHDLKRPYVLYAGRREGGKGWQELMVSYGIAIRRHYLPFDLVTIGVGDAQTPPSLEDRIVDLGYLAPAEVPDAFAAAGAFLQPSANESFSRTIMEAWLAETVVIANRQSDVVTWHCERSGGGLVYGDELELGQCLRFVAEAPEQAAQLARKGRDYVLANYRWPSVLDAMERSLGAFL
;
A
#
# COMPACT_ATOMS: atom_id res chain seq x y z
N VAL A 1 -6.39 -13.97 6.14
CA VAL A 1 -4.99 -14.30 6.46
C VAL A 1 -4.10 -13.15 6.00
N THR A 2 -3.35 -12.56 6.93
CA THR A 2 -2.42 -11.47 6.65
C THR A 2 -1.18 -11.59 7.54
N PRO A 3 0.01 -11.16 7.10
CA PRO A 3 1.23 -11.33 7.89
C PRO A 3 1.24 -10.48 9.16
N ARG A 4 0.60 -9.31 9.16
CA ARG A 4 0.55 -8.38 10.31
C ARG A 4 -0.84 -7.75 10.41
N TYR A 5 -1.31 -7.54 11.64
CA TYR A 5 -2.65 -6.98 11.88
C TYR A 5 -2.75 -6.34 13.28
N GLY A 6 -3.37 -5.18 13.37
CA GLY A 6 -3.70 -4.50 14.63
C GLY A 6 -3.25 -3.05 14.69
N ASP A 7 -3.52 -2.41 15.82
CA ASP A 7 -3.03 -1.07 16.12
C ASP A 7 -1.50 -1.04 16.16
N GLY A 8 -0.91 0.02 15.65
CA GLY A 8 0.54 0.17 15.54
C GLY A 8 1.18 -0.52 14.34
N VAL A 9 0.43 -1.30 13.55
CA VAL A 9 0.93 -1.85 12.29
C VAL A 9 0.85 -0.79 11.21
N VAL A 10 2.00 -0.37 10.69
CA VAL A 10 2.10 0.62 9.62
C VAL A 10 2.26 -0.08 8.27
N GLY A 11 1.32 0.12 7.37
CA GLY A 11 1.34 -0.43 6.01
C GLY A 11 0.02 -0.24 5.28
N GLY A 12 0.08 0.02 3.97
CA GLY A 12 -1.12 0.26 3.16
C GLY A 12 -1.99 -0.99 3.01
N SER A 13 -1.39 -2.13 2.71
CA SER A 13 -2.10 -3.41 2.57
C SER A 13 -2.72 -3.87 3.88
N GLU A 14 -2.00 -3.70 5.00
CA GLU A 14 -2.48 -4.06 6.33
C GLU A 14 -3.66 -3.19 6.76
N ALA A 15 -3.62 -1.89 6.43
CA ALA A 15 -4.74 -0.99 6.69
C ALA A 15 -5.97 -1.38 5.86
N VAL A 16 -5.81 -1.73 4.56
CA VAL A 16 -6.91 -2.21 3.72
C VAL A 16 -7.53 -3.48 4.30
N VAL A 17 -6.71 -4.45 4.69
CA VAL A 17 -7.20 -5.71 5.30
C VAL A 17 -7.97 -5.43 6.59
N ARG A 18 -7.43 -4.57 7.46
CA ARG A 18 -8.07 -4.27 8.75
C ARG A 18 -9.41 -3.59 8.58
N GLU A 19 -9.43 -2.55 7.76
CA GLU A 19 -10.66 -1.78 7.52
C GLU A 19 -11.71 -2.62 6.77
N ALA A 20 -11.30 -3.49 5.82
CA ALA A 20 -12.19 -4.42 5.15
C ALA A 20 -12.78 -5.47 6.13
N ALA A 21 -11.94 -6.04 7.01
CA ALA A 21 -12.37 -6.99 8.01
C ALA A 21 -13.40 -6.37 8.98
N GLN A 22 -13.13 -5.17 9.47
CA GLN A 22 -14.05 -4.42 10.32
C GLN A 22 -15.36 -4.10 9.59
N GLY A 23 -15.30 -3.60 8.36
CA GLY A 23 -16.48 -3.26 7.58
C GLY A 23 -17.36 -4.48 7.25
N LEU A 24 -16.77 -5.63 6.95
CA LEU A 24 -17.53 -6.87 6.74
C LEU A 24 -18.17 -7.36 8.05
N ALA A 25 -17.45 -7.27 9.19
CA ALA A 25 -17.99 -7.61 10.49
C ALA A 25 -19.17 -6.70 10.89
N GLU A 26 -19.09 -5.40 10.61
CA GLU A 26 -20.19 -4.46 10.81
C GLU A 26 -21.42 -4.77 9.94
N ARG A 27 -21.24 -5.45 8.79
CA ARG A 27 -22.30 -5.94 7.93
C ARG A 27 -22.87 -7.31 8.33
N GLY A 28 -22.39 -7.87 9.43
CA GLY A 28 -22.92 -9.10 10.03
C GLY A 28 -22.19 -10.38 9.63
N TYR A 29 -21.05 -10.29 8.94
CA TYR A 29 -20.20 -11.46 8.71
C TYR A 29 -19.43 -11.82 9.98
N ASP A 30 -19.28 -13.13 10.24
CA ASP A 30 -18.37 -13.63 11.27
C ASP A 30 -16.95 -13.62 10.71
N VAL A 31 -16.14 -12.64 11.13
CA VAL A 31 -14.81 -12.40 10.57
C VAL A 31 -13.73 -12.79 11.58
N GLU A 32 -12.88 -13.73 11.19
CA GLU A 32 -11.67 -14.09 11.93
C GLU A 32 -10.43 -13.71 11.09
N VAL A 33 -9.53 -12.93 11.68
CA VAL A 33 -8.22 -12.60 11.10
C VAL A 33 -7.14 -13.51 11.67
N LEU A 34 -6.50 -14.27 10.80
CA LEU A 34 -5.35 -15.12 11.13
C LEU A 34 -4.08 -14.35 10.76
N THR A 35 -3.21 -14.09 11.75
CA THR A 35 -2.05 -13.23 11.58
C THR A 35 -0.88 -13.69 12.43
N THR A 36 0.27 -13.02 12.33
CA THR A 36 1.44 -13.31 13.15
C THR A 36 1.48 -12.47 14.43
N CYS A 37 2.44 -12.77 15.30
CA CYS A 37 2.75 -11.98 16.50
C CYS A 37 3.69 -10.79 16.19
N ALA A 38 4.05 -10.54 14.91
CA ALA A 38 4.99 -9.48 14.54
C ALA A 38 4.29 -8.14 14.28
N LEU A 39 4.89 -7.04 14.75
CA LEU A 39 4.52 -5.67 14.39
C LEU A 39 5.42 -5.15 13.26
N ASP A 40 6.69 -5.48 13.31
CA ASP A 40 7.70 -4.97 12.38
C ASP A 40 8.01 -5.98 11.26
N HIS A 41 8.00 -5.52 9.99
CA HIS A 41 8.23 -6.38 8.82
C HIS A 41 9.72 -6.58 8.47
N TYR A 42 10.61 -5.88 9.17
CA TYR A 42 12.05 -6.08 9.02
C TYR A 42 12.55 -7.17 9.96
N THR A 43 12.10 -7.16 11.19
CA THR A 43 12.56 -8.10 12.22
C THR A 43 11.71 -9.38 12.27
N TRP A 44 10.41 -9.28 12.03
CA TRP A 44 9.44 -10.35 12.25
C TRP A 44 9.48 -10.92 13.68
N ALA A 45 9.90 -10.09 14.64
CA ALA A 45 9.93 -10.47 16.05
C ALA A 45 8.51 -10.69 16.59
N ASN A 46 8.35 -11.62 17.53
CA ASN A 46 7.08 -11.87 18.21
C ASN A 46 6.86 -10.81 19.30
N GLU A 47 6.41 -9.62 18.89
CA GLU A 47 6.19 -8.47 19.78
C GLU A 47 4.81 -8.51 20.44
N LEU A 48 3.85 -9.16 19.79
CA LEU A 48 2.51 -9.38 20.33
C LEU A 48 2.36 -10.81 20.88
N PRO A 49 1.55 -11.01 21.92
CA PRO A 49 1.32 -12.35 22.45
C PRO A 49 0.54 -13.22 21.45
N PRO A 50 0.87 -14.54 21.38
CA PRO A 50 0.06 -15.48 20.63
C PRO A 50 -1.30 -15.71 21.30
N GLY A 51 -2.27 -16.21 20.53
CA GLY A 51 -3.61 -16.50 21.00
C GLY A 51 -4.69 -15.69 20.31
N THR A 52 -5.87 -15.64 20.92
CA THR A 52 -7.06 -15.00 20.33
C THR A 52 -7.43 -13.74 21.11
N THR A 53 -7.66 -12.66 20.40
CA THR A 53 -8.13 -11.35 20.90
C THR A 53 -9.23 -10.84 19.99
N THR A 54 -9.75 -9.65 20.24
CA THR A 54 -10.72 -8.98 19.37
C THR A 54 -10.22 -7.60 18.96
N ASP A 55 -10.62 -7.15 17.76
CA ASP A 55 -10.48 -5.78 17.26
C ASP A 55 -11.88 -5.32 16.80
N GLY A 56 -12.59 -4.67 17.70
CA GLY A 56 -14.03 -4.40 17.53
C GLY A 56 -14.81 -5.72 17.46
N LEU A 57 -15.54 -5.93 16.35
CA LEU A 57 -16.30 -7.16 16.07
C LEU A 57 -15.47 -8.28 15.43
N VAL A 58 -14.21 -8.02 15.10
CA VAL A 58 -13.33 -8.96 14.41
C VAL A 58 -12.59 -9.83 15.43
N THR A 59 -12.66 -11.15 15.29
CA THR A 59 -11.80 -12.08 16.02
C THR A 59 -10.40 -12.08 15.43
N VAL A 60 -9.37 -11.93 16.26
CA VAL A 60 -7.96 -11.89 15.81
C VAL A 60 -7.17 -13.00 16.46
N ARG A 61 -6.69 -13.94 15.67
CA ARG A 61 -5.85 -15.05 16.14
C ARG A 61 -4.41 -14.86 15.67
N ARG A 62 -3.49 -14.82 16.64
CA ARG A 62 -2.06 -14.59 16.40
C ARG A 62 -1.25 -15.86 16.61
N PHE A 63 -0.35 -16.10 15.65
CA PHE A 63 0.56 -17.23 15.63
C PHE A 63 2.01 -16.74 15.71
N PRO A 64 2.88 -17.40 16.51
CA PRO A 64 4.28 -16.99 16.59
C PRO A 64 5.02 -17.27 15.29
N THR A 65 5.90 -16.35 14.92
CA THR A 65 6.86 -16.55 13.86
C THR A 65 8.04 -17.37 14.35
N ILE A 66 8.57 -18.23 13.48
CA ILE A 66 9.88 -18.87 13.65
C ILE A 66 10.82 -18.22 12.67
N GLN A 67 11.75 -17.43 13.16
CA GLN A 67 12.74 -16.76 12.33
C GLN A 67 13.86 -17.74 11.91
N SER A 68 14.41 -17.53 10.71
CA SER A 68 15.58 -18.27 10.28
C SER A 68 16.81 -17.88 11.10
N ARG A 69 17.58 -18.88 11.55
CA ARG A 69 18.85 -18.64 12.25
C ARG A 69 19.97 -18.18 11.29
N ASP A 70 19.87 -18.57 10.03
CA ASP A 70 20.81 -18.20 8.96
C ASP A 70 20.04 -17.49 7.85
N ASN A 71 20.19 -16.17 7.81
CA ASN A 71 19.63 -15.33 6.76
C ASN A 71 20.55 -15.21 5.52
N GLY A 72 21.74 -15.81 5.53
CA GLY A 72 22.71 -15.68 4.43
C GLY A 72 22.17 -16.26 3.12
N ARG A 73 21.61 -17.47 3.19
CA ARG A 73 21.00 -18.12 2.01
C ARG A 73 19.78 -17.37 1.49
N TRP A 74 18.95 -16.85 2.38
CA TRP A 74 17.82 -16.02 2.00
C TRP A 74 18.27 -14.73 1.32
N ARG A 75 19.27 -14.03 1.86
CA ARG A 75 19.85 -12.82 1.26
C ARG A 75 20.41 -13.08 -0.12
N PHE A 76 21.13 -14.18 -0.31
CA PHE A 76 21.66 -14.58 -1.60
C PHE A 76 20.55 -14.72 -2.66
N PHE A 77 19.46 -15.40 -2.37
CA PHE A 77 18.33 -15.48 -3.29
C PHE A 77 17.60 -14.15 -3.47
N GLN A 78 17.49 -13.37 -2.42
CA GLN A 78 16.94 -12.02 -2.46
C GLN A 78 17.72 -11.11 -3.43
N GLU A 79 19.03 -11.10 -3.34
CA GLU A 79 19.90 -10.32 -4.22
C GLU A 79 19.78 -10.78 -5.68
N ARG A 80 19.72 -12.08 -5.93
CA ARG A 80 19.49 -12.62 -7.27
C ARG A 80 18.13 -12.18 -7.85
N LEU A 81 17.06 -12.26 -7.07
CA LEU A 81 15.75 -11.78 -7.51
C LEU A 81 15.80 -10.28 -7.85
N LEU A 82 16.41 -9.47 -6.99
CA LEU A 82 16.51 -8.02 -7.22
C LEU A 82 17.39 -7.66 -8.42
N SER A 83 18.36 -8.52 -8.79
CA SER A 83 19.14 -8.36 -10.02
C SER A 83 18.43 -8.86 -11.29
N GLY A 84 17.21 -9.38 -11.17
CA GLY A 84 16.42 -9.88 -12.29
C GLY A 84 16.62 -11.35 -12.63
N ASP A 85 17.38 -12.11 -11.80
CA ASP A 85 17.55 -13.55 -11.98
C ASP A 85 16.25 -14.29 -11.67
N ARG A 86 16.03 -15.40 -12.38
CA ARG A 86 14.98 -16.35 -12.05
C ARG A 86 15.51 -17.42 -11.11
N LEU A 87 14.74 -17.70 -10.06
CA LEU A 87 14.99 -18.82 -9.17
C LEU A 87 14.33 -20.08 -9.75
N ASP A 88 14.93 -21.25 -9.50
CA ASP A 88 14.23 -22.51 -9.71
C ASP A 88 13.24 -22.80 -8.57
N GLU A 89 12.45 -23.88 -8.69
CA GLU A 89 11.41 -24.21 -7.70
C GLU A 89 11.98 -24.46 -6.29
N THR A 90 13.12 -25.11 -6.20
CA THR A 90 13.80 -25.41 -4.93
C THR A 90 14.36 -24.13 -4.30
N GLU A 91 14.90 -23.24 -5.12
CA GLU A 91 15.41 -21.93 -4.71
C GLU A 91 14.28 -21.03 -4.25
N GLU A 92 13.14 -20.97 -4.99
CA GLU A 92 11.94 -20.23 -4.58
C GLU A 92 11.42 -20.70 -3.22
N LEU A 93 11.29 -22.02 -3.05
CA LEU A 93 10.83 -22.59 -1.78
C LEU A 93 11.82 -22.29 -0.64
N SER A 94 13.12 -22.30 -0.92
CA SER A 94 14.15 -21.92 0.03
C SER A 94 14.07 -20.44 0.40
N TRP A 95 13.79 -19.56 -0.57
CA TRP A 95 13.59 -18.14 -0.34
C TRP A 95 12.32 -17.89 0.47
N ILE A 96 11.18 -18.48 0.12
CA ILE A 96 9.90 -18.35 0.84
C ILE A 96 10.07 -18.74 2.32
N ASN A 97 10.77 -19.84 2.60
CA ASN A 97 10.99 -20.35 3.96
C ASN A 97 12.19 -19.70 4.68
N GLY A 98 12.97 -18.87 4.01
CA GLY A 98 14.29 -18.48 4.46
C GLY A 98 14.32 -17.33 5.46
N ARG A 99 13.27 -16.53 5.56
CA ARG A 99 13.21 -15.35 6.44
C ARG A 99 12.47 -15.64 7.74
N PHE A 100 11.23 -16.07 7.62
CA PHE A 100 10.40 -16.49 8.74
C PHE A 100 9.38 -17.52 8.26
N ARG A 101 8.83 -18.28 9.20
CA ARG A 101 7.75 -19.27 8.97
C ARG A 101 6.73 -19.16 10.09
N VAL A 102 5.52 -19.65 9.85
CA VAL A 102 4.42 -19.64 10.83
C VAL A 102 3.71 -21.00 10.82
N PRO A 103 4.38 -22.08 11.28
CA PRO A 103 3.87 -23.46 11.17
C PRO A 103 2.51 -23.63 11.85
N ASP A 104 2.28 -22.98 12.99
CA ASP A 104 1.02 -23.10 13.74
C ASP A 104 -0.16 -22.50 12.96
N LEU A 105 0.06 -21.46 12.15
CA LEU A 105 -0.95 -20.92 11.22
C LEU A 105 -1.29 -21.93 10.14
N TYR A 106 -0.27 -22.59 9.55
CA TYR A 106 -0.48 -23.64 8.56
C TYR A 106 -1.29 -24.80 9.14
N LEU A 107 -0.91 -25.30 10.33
CA LEU A 107 -1.62 -26.38 11.03
C LEU A 107 -3.05 -25.98 11.38
N HIS A 108 -3.26 -24.75 11.83
CA HIS A 108 -4.59 -24.22 12.13
C HIS A 108 -5.48 -24.23 10.87
N LEU A 109 -5.00 -23.69 9.78
CA LEU A 109 -5.74 -23.66 8.51
C LEU A 109 -6.01 -25.07 7.99
N SER A 110 -5.00 -25.96 7.99
CA SER A 110 -5.16 -27.33 7.53
C SER A 110 -6.22 -28.12 8.31
N GLY A 111 -6.39 -27.83 9.61
CA GLY A 111 -7.38 -28.48 10.47
C GLY A 111 -8.75 -27.78 10.53
N ASN A 112 -8.89 -26.57 9.99
CA ASN A 112 -10.08 -25.76 10.20
C ASN A 112 -10.60 -25.07 8.91
N ALA A 113 -9.96 -25.23 7.74
CA ALA A 113 -10.34 -24.52 6.54
C ALA A 113 -11.82 -24.72 6.15
N GLU A 114 -12.37 -25.92 6.39
CA GLU A 114 -13.77 -26.25 6.11
C GLU A 114 -14.79 -25.46 6.97
N LYS A 115 -14.34 -24.86 8.07
CA LYS A 115 -15.21 -24.04 8.94
C LYS A 115 -15.42 -22.64 8.39
N TYR A 116 -14.55 -22.20 7.47
CA TYR A 116 -14.65 -20.90 6.84
C TYR A 116 -15.42 -21.02 5.52
N ALA A 117 -16.37 -20.13 5.30
CA ALA A 117 -17.05 -20.00 4.03
C ALA A 117 -16.07 -19.54 2.93
N ALA A 118 -15.19 -18.62 3.24
CA ALA A 118 -14.08 -18.19 2.40
C ALA A 118 -12.84 -17.86 3.24
N VAL A 119 -11.63 -18.00 2.64
CA VAL A 119 -10.35 -17.64 3.24
C VAL A 119 -9.65 -16.61 2.35
N VAL A 120 -9.63 -15.36 2.79
CA VAL A 120 -8.98 -14.26 2.04
C VAL A 120 -7.52 -14.14 2.44
N PHE A 121 -6.60 -14.27 1.48
CA PHE A 121 -5.16 -14.06 1.68
C PHE A 121 -4.73 -12.70 1.14
N SER A 122 -3.97 -11.94 1.93
CA SER A 122 -3.40 -10.64 1.53
C SER A 122 -2.19 -10.26 2.40
N PRO A 123 -1.16 -9.62 1.80
CA PRO A 123 -0.84 -9.53 0.38
C PRO A 123 -0.12 -10.77 -0.16
N TYR A 124 0.26 -10.77 -1.45
CA TYR A 124 0.80 -11.94 -2.16
C TYR A 124 2.17 -12.43 -1.66
N LEU A 125 2.99 -11.53 -1.15
CA LEU A 125 4.45 -11.71 -1.05
C LEU A 125 4.94 -12.55 0.14
N PHE A 126 4.14 -12.75 1.19
CA PHE A 126 4.62 -13.30 2.46
C PHE A 126 4.39 -14.80 2.61
N TRP A 127 5.17 -15.41 3.52
CA TRP A 127 5.07 -16.84 3.83
C TRP A 127 3.63 -17.27 4.16
N SER A 128 2.92 -16.47 4.94
CA SER A 128 1.53 -16.72 5.30
C SER A 128 0.61 -16.90 4.09
N THR A 129 0.89 -16.20 2.99
CA THR A 129 0.17 -16.34 1.72
C THR A 129 0.77 -17.45 0.88
N LEU A 130 2.02 -17.32 0.43
CA LEU A 130 2.62 -18.21 -0.55
C LEU A 130 2.70 -19.67 -0.10
N TYR A 131 2.82 -19.92 1.21
CA TYR A 131 2.89 -21.28 1.74
C TYR A 131 1.52 -21.86 2.10
N CYS A 132 0.56 -21.04 2.51
CA CYS A 132 -0.72 -21.51 3.02
C CYS A 132 -1.86 -21.47 2.01
N ILE A 133 -1.72 -20.71 0.91
CA ILE A 133 -2.81 -20.43 -0.03
C ILE A 133 -3.39 -21.69 -0.70
N GLY A 134 -2.59 -22.73 -0.84
CA GLY A 134 -3.01 -24.00 -1.45
C GLY A 134 -3.73 -24.98 -0.52
N ILE A 135 -4.01 -24.62 0.75
CA ILE A 135 -4.63 -25.54 1.72
C ILE A 135 -6.09 -25.85 1.34
N ALA A 136 -6.86 -24.84 0.92
CA ALA A 136 -8.26 -24.99 0.51
C ALA A 136 -8.53 -24.08 -0.70
N PRO A 137 -7.99 -24.42 -1.88
CA PRO A 137 -8.04 -23.55 -3.06
C PRO A 137 -9.47 -23.21 -3.49
N GLU A 138 -10.41 -24.13 -3.27
CA GLU A 138 -11.85 -23.96 -3.60
C GLU A 138 -12.57 -22.91 -2.75
N ARG A 139 -11.97 -22.46 -1.65
CA ARG A 139 -12.49 -21.42 -0.71
C ARG A 139 -11.57 -20.21 -0.64
N THR A 140 -10.46 -20.25 -1.37
CA THR A 140 -9.43 -19.23 -1.30
C THR A 140 -9.75 -18.05 -2.18
N ILE A 141 -9.68 -16.86 -1.60
CA ILE A 141 -9.68 -15.59 -2.32
C ILE A 141 -8.30 -14.96 -2.13
N LEU A 142 -7.63 -14.61 -3.21
CA LEU A 142 -6.39 -13.86 -3.15
C LEU A 142 -6.66 -12.38 -3.39
N MET A 143 -6.28 -11.52 -2.43
CA MET A 143 -6.19 -10.07 -2.61
C MET A 143 -4.71 -9.72 -2.66
N PRO A 144 -4.09 -9.72 -3.86
CA PRO A 144 -2.64 -9.80 -3.97
C PRO A 144 -1.92 -8.51 -3.56
N CYS A 145 -2.47 -7.34 -3.79
CA CYS A 145 -1.76 -6.06 -3.70
C CYS A 145 -0.49 -6.10 -4.56
N LEU A 146 -0.63 -6.52 -5.80
CA LEU A 146 0.46 -6.86 -6.70
C LEU A 146 1.19 -5.62 -7.23
N HIS A 147 2.51 -5.70 -7.29
CA HIS A 147 3.36 -4.69 -7.91
C HIS A 147 4.16 -5.30 -9.06
N ASP A 148 4.53 -4.52 -10.07
CA ASP A 148 5.46 -4.95 -11.11
C ASP A 148 6.90 -4.90 -10.57
N GLU A 149 7.25 -5.92 -9.82
CA GLU A 149 8.52 -6.09 -9.12
C GLU A 149 9.02 -7.53 -9.23
N PRO A 150 10.29 -7.81 -9.01
CA PRO A 150 10.86 -9.15 -9.24
C PRO A 150 10.13 -10.30 -8.54
N TYR A 151 9.54 -10.04 -7.39
CA TYR A 151 8.80 -11.06 -6.62
C TYR A 151 7.49 -11.49 -7.29
N ALA A 152 6.87 -10.61 -8.08
CA ALA A 152 5.63 -10.92 -8.79
C ALA A 152 5.81 -12.02 -9.83
N TYR A 153 7.06 -12.23 -10.30
CA TYR A 153 7.41 -13.21 -11.32
C TYR A 153 7.76 -14.60 -10.76
N LEU A 154 7.61 -14.82 -9.45
CA LEU A 154 7.81 -16.14 -8.84
C LEU A 154 6.71 -17.11 -9.30
N ARG A 155 7.09 -18.37 -9.50
CA ARG A 155 6.15 -19.46 -9.86
C ARG A 155 5.07 -19.63 -8.79
N ALA A 156 5.44 -19.47 -7.51
CA ALA A 156 4.50 -19.53 -6.40
C ALA A 156 3.40 -18.47 -6.52
N VAL A 157 3.71 -17.25 -7.01
CA VAL A 157 2.74 -16.18 -7.25
C VAL A 157 1.84 -16.54 -8.43
N SER A 158 2.42 -17.02 -9.54
CA SER A 158 1.65 -17.50 -10.68
C SER A 158 0.69 -18.63 -10.29
N ALA A 159 1.15 -19.59 -9.49
CA ALA A 159 0.32 -20.68 -8.98
C ALA A 159 -0.81 -20.17 -8.08
N ALA A 160 -0.53 -19.20 -7.20
CA ALA A 160 -1.52 -18.59 -6.32
C ALA A 160 -2.63 -17.88 -7.11
N LEU A 161 -2.26 -17.10 -8.14
CA LEU A 161 -3.21 -16.41 -9.02
C LEU A 161 -4.12 -17.40 -9.80
N ALA A 162 -3.55 -18.52 -10.24
CA ALA A 162 -4.27 -19.51 -11.05
C ALA A 162 -5.15 -20.46 -10.22
N SER A 163 -4.71 -20.83 -9.01
CA SER A 163 -5.36 -21.87 -8.19
C SER A 163 -6.37 -21.33 -7.18
N SER A 164 -6.40 -20.04 -6.91
CA SER A 164 -7.39 -19.44 -6.03
C SER A 164 -8.79 -19.55 -6.64
N ALA A 165 -9.81 -19.74 -5.82
CA ALA A 165 -11.18 -19.76 -6.29
C ALA A 165 -11.62 -18.38 -6.79
N ALA A 166 -11.13 -17.31 -6.18
CA ALA A 166 -11.34 -15.95 -6.66
C ALA A 166 -10.11 -15.06 -6.43
N VAL A 167 -10.02 -13.94 -7.19
CA VAL A 167 -8.99 -12.91 -7.00
C VAL A 167 -9.65 -11.54 -6.91
N TRP A 168 -9.26 -10.77 -5.89
CA TRP A 168 -9.70 -9.39 -5.68
C TRP A 168 -8.56 -8.41 -5.98
N PHE A 169 -8.69 -7.67 -7.05
CA PHE A 169 -7.73 -6.63 -7.43
C PHE A 169 -8.13 -5.27 -6.86
N LEU A 170 -7.15 -4.44 -6.55
CA LEU A 170 -7.38 -3.10 -6.03
C LEU A 170 -7.47 -2.05 -7.16
N SER A 171 -6.94 -2.36 -8.34
CA SER A 171 -6.97 -1.48 -9.49
C SER A 171 -6.98 -2.26 -10.82
N GLU A 172 -7.41 -1.60 -11.89
CA GLU A 172 -7.37 -2.20 -13.22
C GLU A 172 -5.95 -2.48 -13.73
N PRO A 173 -4.94 -1.60 -13.52
CA PRO A 173 -3.56 -1.94 -13.88
C PRO A 173 -3.00 -3.14 -13.09
N GLU A 174 -3.36 -3.32 -11.82
CA GLU A 174 -3.00 -4.52 -11.06
C GLU A 174 -3.60 -5.78 -11.69
N HIS A 175 -4.88 -5.73 -12.08
CA HIS A 175 -5.56 -6.81 -12.79
C HIS A 175 -4.86 -7.15 -14.13
N GLN A 176 -4.52 -6.13 -14.92
CA GLN A 176 -3.79 -6.31 -16.17
C GLN A 176 -2.38 -6.88 -15.95
N LEU A 177 -1.67 -6.44 -14.90
CA LEU A 177 -0.38 -7.02 -14.51
C LEU A 177 -0.53 -8.51 -14.20
N ALA A 178 -1.50 -8.89 -13.39
CA ALA A 178 -1.74 -10.29 -13.05
C ALA A 178 -1.95 -11.17 -14.30
N HIS A 179 -2.72 -10.71 -15.27
CA HIS A 179 -2.94 -11.42 -16.53
C HIS A 179 -1.71 -11.51 -17.43
N ARG A 180 -0.75 -10.57 -17.31
CA ARG A 180 0.55 -10.69 -17.98
C ARG A 180 1.47 -11.73 -17.33
N LEU A 181 1.32 -11.93 -16.02
CA LEU A 181 2.19 -12.82 -15.23
C LEU A 181 1.73 -14.29 -15.26
N ALA A 182 0.43 -14.53 -15.24
CA ALA A 182 -0.13 -15.87 -15.10
C ALA A 182 -1.57 -15.97 -15.63
N PRO A 183 -2.07 -17.20 -15.87
CA PRO A 183 -3.50 -17.42 -15.89
C PRO A 183 -4.10 -16.99 -14.55
N VAL A 184 -5.18 -16.21 -14.59
CA VAL A 184 -5.90 -15.76 -13.39
C VAL A 184 -7.15 -16.60 -13.21
N ALA A 185 -7.54 -16.88 -11.98
CA ALA A 185 -8.77 -17.57 -11.63
C ALA A 185 -9.99 -17.00 -12.39
N ALA A 186 -10.93 -17.87 -12.77
CA ALA A 186 -12.10 -17.47 -13.55
C ALA A 186 -12.97 -16.43 -12.82
N HIS A 187 -13.07 -16.54 -11.49
CA HIS A 187 -13.73 -15.53 -10.67
C HIS A 187 -12.70 -14.48 -10.22
N HIS A 188 -12.79 -13.29 -10.79
CA HIS A 188 -11.97 -12.16 -10.35
C HIS A 188 -12.77 -10.86 -10.45
N SER A 189 -12.38 -9.88 -9.63
CA SER A 189 -13.06 -8.59 -9.58
C SER A 189 -12.07 -7.49 -9.20
N VAL A 190 -12.22 -6.32 -9.80
CA VAL A 190 -11.57 -5.09 -9.33
C VAL A 190 -12.47 -4.47 -8.28
N ILE A 191 -12.12 -4.68 -7.00
CA ILE A 191 -12.91 -4.20 -5.86
C ILE A 191 -12.50 -2.81 -5.40
N GLY A 192 -11.27 -2.38 -5.72
CA GLY A 192 -10.68 -1.16 -5.17
C GLY A 192 -10.26 -1.29 -3.71
N ALA A 193 -9.87 -0.16 -3.14
CA ALA A 193 -9.69 0.00 -1.71
C ALA A 193 -10.30 1.34 -1.27
N ALA A 194 -10.85 1.39 -0.09
CA ALA A 194 -11.41 2.64 0.42
C ALA A 194 -10.42 3.36 1.34
N VAL A 195 -10.70 4.64 1.54
CA VAL A 195 -10.01 5.47 2.51
C VAL A 195 -11.04 6.14 3.41
N LYS A 196 -10.65 6.40 4.65
CA LYS A 196 -11.50 7.09 5.61
C LYS A 196 -11.67 8.55 5.18
N ILE A 197 -12.91 9.03 5.15
CA ILE A 197 -13.19 10.42 4.85
C ILE A 197 -13.10 11.22 6.16
N PRO A 198 -12.18 12.19 6.28
CA PRO A 198 -12.08 13.05 7.45
C PRO A 198 -13.32 13.94 7.58
N GLU A 199 -13.73 14.22 8.83
CA GLU A 199 -14.87 15.09 9.12
C GLU A 199 -14.54 16.58 8.84
N SER A 200 -13.30 16.97 9.09
CA SER A 200 -12.82 18.35 8.89
C SER A 200 -11.32 18.36 8.67
N TYR A 201 -10.80 19.52 8.27
CA TYR A 201 -9.37 19.77 8.06
C TYR A 201 -8.96 21.07 8.74
N ASP A 202 -7.88 21.04 9.53
CA ASP A 202 -7.29 22.21 10.19
C ASP A 202 -5.98 22.64 9.51
N ARG A 203 -6.09 23.23 8.32
CA ARG A 203 -4.95 23.68 7.49
C ARG A 203 -4.05 24.68 8.21
N GLU A 204 -4.66 25.70 8.81
CA GLU A 204 -3.89 26.77 9.47
C GLU A 204 -3.29 26.31 10.79
N GLY A 205 -4.06 25.56 11.60
CA GLY A 205 -3.55 24.99 12.85
C GLY A 205 -2.40 24.04 12.62
N PHE A 206 -2.45 23.19 11.59
CA PHE A 206 -1.35 22.33 11.22
C PHE A 206 -0.06 23.11 10.90
N ARG A 207 -0.16 24.11 10.01
CA ARG A 207 0.98 24.96 9.66
C ARG A 207 1.56 25.66 10.88
N LYS A 208 0.72 26.13 11.80
CA LYS A 208 1.14 26.79 13.03
C LYS A 208 1.80 25.83 14.02
N ARG A 209 1.25 24.65 14.23
CA ARG A 209 1.82 23.64 15.14
C ARG A 209 3.22 23.21 14.72
N HIS A 210 3.47 23.13 13.41
CA HIS A 210 4.74 22.66 12.86
C HIS A 210 5.65 23.79 12.33
N ASP A 211 5.36 25.08 12.65
CA ASP A 211 6.10 26.29 12.23
C ASP A 211 6.38 26.36 10.71
N LEU A 212 5.44 25.91 9.89
CA LEU A 212 5.56 25.87 8.43
C LEU A 212 5.25 27.24 7.82
N LYS A 213 6.27 28.05 7.60
CA LYS A 213 6.11 29.45 7.14
C LYS A 213 5.96 29.57 5.63
N ARG A 214 6.67 28.73 4.87
CA ARG A 214 6.63 28.75 3.40
C ARG A 214 5.52 27.81 2.88
N PRO A 215 5.00 28.06 1.67
CA PRO A 215 4.21 27.04 0.96
C PRO A 215 5.02 25.75 0.87
N TYR A 216 4.36 24.60 0.93
CA TYR A 216 5.04 23.32 0.84
C TYR A 216 4.33 22.32 -0.06
N VAL A 217 5.10 21.37 -0.58
CA VAL A 217 4.61 20.14 -1.17
C VAL A 217 4.85 19.00 -0.19
N LEU A 218 3.95 18.02 -0.16
CA LEU A 218 3.98 16.93 0.81
C LEU A 218 4.45 15.63 0.18
N TYR A 219 5.33 14.92 0.88
CA TYR A 219 5.56 13.48 0.71
C TYR A 219 5.03 12.73 1.94
N ALA A 220 4.28 11.67 1.73
CA ALA A 220 3.73 10.83 2.80
C ALA A 220 4.02 9.35 2.52
N GLY A 221 4.91 8.74 3.30
CA GLY A 221 5.28 7.34 3.12
C GLY A 221 6.57 6.95 3.83
N ARG A 222 6.93 5.67 3.71
CA ARG A 222 8.22 5.17 4.18
C ARG A 222 9.36 5.73 3.31
N ARG A 223 10.46 6.17 3.94
CA ARG A 223 11.62 6.72 3.25
C ARG A 223 12.55 5.60 2.81
N GLU A 224 12.16 4.88 1.77
CA GLU A 224 12.89 3.73 1.23
C GLU A 224 12.84 3.73 -0.31
N GLY A 225 13.76 2.99 -0.94
CA GLY A 225 13.86 2.91 -2.41
C GLY A 225 12.57 2.43 -3.08
N GLY A 226 11.89 1.44 -2.52
CA GLY A 226 10.61 0.94 -3.04
C GLY A 226 9.49 2.00 -3.08
N LYS A 227 9.65 3.13 -2.38
CA LYS A 227 8.74 4.28 -2.37
C LYS A 227 9.28 5.49 -3.13
N GLY A 228 10.38 5.33 -3.88
CA GLY A 228 10.96 6.39 -4.72
C GLY A 228 11.55 7.56 -3.94
N TRP A 229 11.96 7.32 -2.67
CA TRP A 229 12.43 8.40 -1.80
C TRP A 229 13.74 9.03 -2.31
N GLN A 230 14.73 8.21 -2.66
CA GLN A 230 16.04 8.68 -3.11
C GLN A 230 15.92 9.44 -4.44
N GLU A 231 15.14 8.91 -5.37
CA GLU A 231 14.85 9.54 -6.67
C GLU A 231 14.13 10.88 -6.48
N LEU A 232 13.20 10.96 -5.53
CA LEU A 232 12.52 12.21 -5.20
C LEU A 232 13.50 13.26 -4.69
N MET A 233 14.45 12.90 -3.81
CA MET A 233 15.45 13.84 -3.30
C MET A 233 16.26 14.47 -4.42
N VAL A 234 16.69 13.66 -5.39
CA VAL A 234 17.44 14.13 -6.57
C VAL A 234 16.57 15.04 -7.42
N SER A 235 15.40 14.54 -7.83
CA SER A 235 14.50 15.25 -8.77
C SER A 235 13.96 16.55 -8.18
N TYR A 236 13.57 16.54 -6.90
CA TYR A 236 13.12 17.73 -6.18
C TYR A 236 14.23 18.78 -6.07
N GLY A 237 15.45 18.34 -5.72
CA GLY A 237 16.60 19.24 -5.59
C GLY A 237 16.95 19.93 -6.93
N ILE A 238 16.84 19.23 -8.05
CA ILE A 238 17.05 19.80 -9.38
C ILE A 238 15.90 20.78 -9.72
N ALA A 239 14.65 20.37 -9.51
CA ALA A 239 13.46 21.16 -9.82
C ALA A 239 13.45 22.50 -9.06
N ILE A 240 13.70 22.49 -7.74
CA ILE A 240 13.70 23.67 -6.89
C ILE A 240 14.77 24.69 -7.32
N ARG A 241 16.01 24.22 -7.57
CA ARG A 241 17.10 25.12 -7.97
C ARG A 241 16.90 25.70 -9.37
N ARG A 242 16.42 24.88 -10.32
CA ARG A 242 16.26 25.29 -11.71
C ARG A 242 15.12 26.30 -11.91
N HIS A 243 14.05 26.16 -11.15
CA HIS A 243 12.83 26.96 -11.35
C HIS A 243 12.59 28.00 -10.23
N TYR A 244 13.49 28.11 -9.24
CA TYR A 244 13.36 29.04 -8.11
C TYR A 244 12.00 28.95 -7.40
N LEU A 245 11.50 27.71 -7.21
CA LEU A 245 10.17 27.47 -6.69
C LEU A 245 10.04 27.80 -5.21
N PRO A 246 8.87 28.31 -4.77
CA PRO A 246 8.66 28.77 -3.39
C PRO A 246 8.43 27.66 -2.38
N PHE A 247 8.28 26.41 -2.81
CA PHE A 247 7.88 25.31 -1.94
C PHE A 247 9.01 24.74 -1.10
N ASP A 248 8.72 24.44 0.16
CA ASP A 248 9.48 23.47 0.93
C ASP A 248 8.93 22.07 0.67
N LEU A 249 9.72 21.01 0.86
CA LEU A 249 9.24 19.65 0.89
C LEU A 249 9.02 19.25 2.36
N VAL A 250 7.76 19.09 2.73
CA VAL A 250 7.40 18.50 4.02
C VAL A 250 7.27 16.99 3.86
N THR A 251 7.86 16.22 4.77
CA THR A 251 7.84 14.77 4.73
C THR A 251 7.24 14.18 5.99
N ILE A 252 6.33 13.22 5.83
CA ILE A 252 5.74 12.47 6.92
C ILE A 252 5.88 10.96 6.70
N GLY A 253 6.08 10.22 7.77
CA GLY A 253 6.23 8.76 7.73
C GLY A 253 7.47 8.29 8.49
N VAL A 254 7.82 7.02 8.30
CA VAL A 254 8.94 6.37 8.97
C VAL A 254 10.15 6.19 8.04
N GLY A 255 11.32 5.96 8.62
CA GLY A 255 12.60 5.81 7.93
C GLY A 255 13.49 7.05 8.08
N ASP A 256 14.75 6.90 7.70
CA ASP A 256 15.73 7.99 7.74
C ASP A 256 15.59 8.87 6.48
N ALA A 257 15.40 10.16 6.68
CA ALA A 257 15.24 11.11 5.58
C ALA A 257 16.53 11.24 4.74
N GLN A 258 17.71 11.07 5.34
CA GLN A 258 19.01 11.21 4.65
C GLN A 258 19.05 12.46 3.76
N THR A 259 18.63 13.60 4.34
CA THR A 259 18.50 14.86 3.59
C THR A 259 19.85 15.29 3.03
N PRO A 260 19.97 15.53 1.72
CA PRO A 260 21.21 16.07 1.17
C PRO A 260 21.53 17.45 1.78
N PRO A 261 22.82 17.77 2.11
CA PRO A 261 23.18 19.04 2.69
C PRO A 261 22.71 20.27 1.88
N SER A 262 22.62 20.12 0.56
CA SER A 262 22.14 21.18 -0.33
C SER A 262 20.63 21.44 -0.28
N LEU A 263 19.88 20.67 0.50
CA LEU A 263 18.41 20.75 0.64
C LEU A 263 17.97 20.89 2.10
N GLU A 264 18.89 20.99 3.07
CA GLU A 264 18.55 21.07 4.50
C GLU A 264 17.62 22.24 4.86
N ASP A 265 17.74 23.37 4.15
CA ASP A 265 16.89 24.54 4.33
C ASP A 265 15.53 24.47 3.59
N ARG A 266 15.31 23.40 2.82
CA ARG A 266 14.14 23.21 1.96
C ARG A 266 13.33 21.95 2.28
N ILE A 267 13.81 21.11 3.21
CA ILE A 267 13.14 19.88 3.62
C ILE A 267 12.81 19.99 5.11
N VAL A 268 11.52 19.78 5.42
CA VAL A 268 11.02 19.71 6.78
C VAL A 268 10.53 18.29 7.05
N ASP A 269 11.31 17.52 7.80
CA ASP A 269 10.93 16.18 8.19
C ASP A 269 10.13 16.19 9.51
N LEU A 270 8.86 15.86 9.43
CA LEU A 270 7.96 15.76 10.59
C LEU A 270 7.92 14.34 11.18
N GLY A 271 8.60 13.37 10.56
CA GLY A 271 8.59 12.00 11.05
C GLY A 271 7.20 11.34 11.00
N TYR A 272 6.93 10.46 11.95
CA TYR A 272 5.63 9.82 12.08
C TYR A 272 4.64 10.77 12.77
N LEU A 273 3.57 11.10 12.07
CA LEU A 273 2.47 11.89 12.62
C LEU A 273 1.38 10.98 13.22
N ALA A 274 0.70 11.47 14.24
CA ALA A 274 -0.51 10.84 14.73
C ALA A 274 -1.55 10.72 13.59
N PRO A 275 -2.28 9.61 13.46
CA PRO A 275 -3.23 9.41 12.37
C PRO A 275 -4.26 10.54 12.21
N ALA A 276 -4.63 11.20 13.31
CA ALA A 276 -5.56 12.34 13.30
C ALA A 276 -5.00 13.61 12.64
N GLU A 277 -3.65 13.77 12.58
CA GLU A 277 -3.01 14.95 11.99
C GLU A 277 -2.67 14.76 10.49
N VAL A 278 -2.63 13.51 10.02
CA VAL A 278 -2.28 13.19 8.63
C VAL A 278 -3.20 13.90 7.62
N PRO A 279 -4.53 13.94 7.79
CA PRO A 279 -5.41 14.67 6.89
C PRO A 279 -5.09 16.17 6.81
N ASP A 280 -4.72 16.79 7.93
CA ASP A 280 -4.36 18.21 7.99
C ASP A 280 -3.08 18.50 7.20
N ALA A 281 -2.10 17.57 7.27
CA ALA A 281 -0.87 17.68 6.50
C ALA A 281 -1.13 17.69 4.98
N PHE A 282 -2.03 16.82 4.50
CA PHE A 282 -2.46 16.84 3.11
C PHE A 282 -3.18 18.15 2.78
N ALA A 283 -4.16 18.54 3.58
CA ALA A 283 -4.98 19.71 3.30
C ALA A 283 -4.21 21.03 3.28
N ALA A 284 -3.13 21.15 4.06
CA ALA A 284 -2.31 22.36 4.13
C ALA A 284 -1.20 22.40 3.04
N ALA A 285 -1.01 21.32 2.27
CA ALA A 285 -0.03 21.23 1.19
C ALA A 285 -0.54 21.89 -0.10
N GLY A 286 0.38 22.48 -0.86
CA GLY A 286 0.08 22.99 -2.22
C GLY A 286 -0.04 21.87 -3.25
N ALA A 287 0.69 20.75 -3.06
CA ALA A 287 0.58 19.54 -3.84
C ALA A 287 1.07 18.33 -3.03
N PHE A 288 0.65 17.15 -3.42
CA PHE A 288 1.17 15.87 -2.92
C PHE A 288 2.06 15.22 -3.97
N LEU A 289 3.27 14.85 -3.59
CA LEU A 289 4.23 14.16 -4.44
C LEU A 289 4.17 12.66 -4.22
N GLN A 290 3.86 11.91 -5.27
CA GLN A 290 3.83 10.45 -5.27
C GLN A 290 4.94 9.91 -6.18
N PRO A 291 6.15 9.68 -5.66
CA PRO A 291 7.29 9.23 -6.46
C PRO A 291 7.35 7.71 -6.63
N SER A 292 6.57 6.94 -5.87
CA SER A 292 6.60 5.47 -5.90
C SER A 292 6.29 4.93 -7.29
N ALA A 293 7.16 4.06 -7.81
CA ALA A 293 6.91 3.30 -9.03
C ALA A 293 6.01 2.07 -8.78
N ASN A 294 6.05 1.53 -7.55
CA ASN A 294 5.38 0.28 -7.20
C ASN A 294 4.16 0.53 -6.32
N GLU A 295 2.99 0.56 -6.93
CA GLU A 295 1.70 0.72 -6.26
C GLU A 295 0.69 -0.27 -6.83
N SER A 296 -0.18 -0.81 -5.96
CA SER A 296 -1.35 -1.60 -6.37
C SER A 296 -2.64 -0.78 -6.32
N PHE A 297 -2.67 0.30 -5.51
CA PHE A 297 -3.79 1.22 -5.39
C PHE A 297 -3.36 2.66 -5.09
N SER A 298 -2.42 2.85 -4.16
CA SER A 298 -1.98 4.15 -3.64
C SER A 298 -3.05 4.89 -2.82
N ARG A 299 -3.23 4.48 -1.57
CA ARG A 299 -4.16 5.16 -0.63
C ARG A 299 -3.83 6.63 -0.45
N THR A 300 -2.55 6.99 -0.43
CA THR A 300 -2.07 8.36 -0.20
C THR A 300 -2.54 9.37 -1.26
N ILE A 301 -2.69 8.95 -2.54
CA ILE A 301 -3.27 9.85 -3.55
C ILE A 301 -4.77 10.07 -3.30
N MET A 302 -5.48 9.06 -2.79
CA MET A 302 -6.88 9.20 -2.43
C MET A 302 -7.05 10.15 -1.24
N GLU A 303 -6.18 10.05 -0.23
CA GLU A 303 -6.14 10.93 0.93
C GLU A 303 -5.82 12.38 0.52
N ALA A 304 -4.86 12.58 -0.40
CA ALA A 304 -4.55 13.89 -0.97
C ALA A 304 -5.77 14.49 -1.69
N TRP A 305 -6.43 13.72 -2.53
CA TRP A 305 -7.62 14.20 -3.25
C TRP A 305 -8.80 14.49 -2.32
N LEU A 306 -9.03 13.67 -1.29
CA LEU A 306 -10.06 13.99 -0.28
C LEU A 306 -9.79 15.32 0.42
N ALA A 307 -8.53 15.64 0.66
CA ALA A 307 -8.09 16.92 1.22
C ALA A 307 -8.09 18.10 0.21
N GLU A 308 -8.54 17.86 -1.03
CA GLU A 308 -8.49 18.82 -2.15
C GLU A 308 -7.05 19.29 -2.45
N THR A 309 -6.10 18.37 -2.38
CA THR A 309 -4.69 18.61 -2.71
C THR A 309 -4.37 17.94 -4.02
N VAL A 310 -3.81 18.70 -4.98
CA VAL A 310 -3.44 18.17 -6.29
C VAL A 310 -2.30 17.16 -6.17
N VAL A 311 -2.41 16.06 -6.90
CA VAL A 311 -1.39 15.00 -6.93
C VAL A 311 -0.42 15.25 -8.08
N ILE A 312 0.87 15.09 -7.80
CA ILE A 312 1.94 15.03 -8.80
C ILE A 312 2.56 13.63 -8.73
N ALA A 313 2.33 12.82 -9.75
CA ALA A 313 2.58 11.39 -9.76
C ALA A 313 3.72 10.99 -10.68
N ASN A 314 4.53 10.00 -10.28
CA ASN A 314 5.56 9.40 -11.12
C ASN A 314 4.91 8.53 -12.22
N ARG A 315 5.23 8.81 -13.48
CA ARG A 315 4.75 8.08 -14.67
C ARG A 315 5.14 6.60 -14.66
N GLN A 316 6.17 6.21 -13.93
CA GLN A 316 6.59 4.82 -13.85
C GLN A 316 5.58 3.92 -13.11
N SER A 317 4.64 4.50 -12.37
CA SER A 317 3.55 3.75 -11.75
C SER A 317 2.32 3.75 -12.65
N ASP A 318 2.05 2.63 -13.32
CA ASP A 318 0.83 2.45 -14.13
C ASP A 318 -0.43 2.71 -13.31
N VAL A 319 -0.45 2.29 -12.04
CA VAL A 319 -1.59 2.45 -11.15
C VAL A 319 -1.88 3.92 -10.85
N VAL A 320 -0.86 4.68 -10.46
CA VAL A 320 -1.04 6.10 -10.08
C VAL A 320 -1.36 6.95 -11.31
N THR A 321 -0.69 6.67 -12.44
CA THR A 321 -0.98 7.30 -13.72
C THR A 321 -2.41 7.04 -14.16
N TRP A 322 -2.86 5.79 -14.09
CA TRP A 322 -4.25 5.41 -14.41
C TRP A 322 -5.27 6.14 -13.53
N HIS A 323 -5.01 6.27 -12.23
CA HIS A 323 -5.88 7.04 -11.34
C HIS A 323 -5.90 8.53 -11.71
N CYS A 324 -4.74 9.13 -12.03
CA CYS A 324 -4.65 10.53 -12.47
C CYS A 324 -5.43 10.78 -13.76
N GLU A 325 -5.32 9.88 -14.75
CA GLU A 325 -6.03 9.98 -16.03
C GLU A 325 -7.55 9.83 -15.83
N ARG A 326 -8.00 8.83 -15.10
CA ARG A 326 -9.43 8.60 -14.86
C ARG A 326 -10.10 9.70 -14.07
N SER A 327 -9.42 10.23 -13.07
CA SER A 327 -9.96 11.31 -12.25
C SER A 327 -9.86 12.68 -12.95
N GLY A 328 -8.87 12.86 -13.83
CA GLY A 328 -8.44 14.19 -14.28
C GLY A 328 -7.96 15.05 -13.11
N GLY A 329 -7.54 14.44 -12.00
CA GLY A 329 -7.25 15.08 -10.70
C GLY A 329 -5.76 15.25 -10.39
N GLY A 330 -4.87 14.83 -11.27
CA GLY A 330 -3.42 14.86 -11.04
C GLY A 330 -2.60 15.31 -12.24
N LEU A 331 -1.33 15.56 -11.96
CA LEU A 331 -0.28 15.81 -12.94
C LEU A 331 0.67 14.61 -12.91
N VAL A 332 1.29 14.31 -14.04
CA VAL A 332 2.20 13.16 -14.17
C VAL A 332 3.55 13.65 -14.66
N TYR A 333 4.65 13.14 -14.06
CA TYR A 333 6.01 13.45 -14.47
C TYR A 333 6.81 12.18 -14.72
N GLY A 334 7.73 12.21 -15.67
CA GLY A 334 8.63 11.11 -15.99
C GLY A 334 10.11 11.39 -15.68
N ASP A 335 10.44 12.68 -15.47
CA ASP A 335 11.79 13.12 -15.12
C ASP A 335 11.78 14.37 -14.23
N GLU A 336 12.95 14.83 -13.82
CA GLU A 336 13.12 16.01 -12.96
C GLU A 336 12.71 17.34 -13.63
N LEU A 337 12.73 17.41 -14.95
CA LEU A 337 12.32 18.61 -15.67
C LEU A 337 10.80 18.72 -15.69
N GLU A 338 10.11 17.61 -15.95
CA GLU A 338 8.66 17.53 -15.89
C GLU A 338 8.16 17.75 -14.46
N LEU A 339 8.84 17.20 -13.43
CA LEU A 339 8.52 17.50 -12.03
C LEU A 339 8.61 19.00 -11.76
N GLY A 340 9.67 19.65 -12.24
CA GLY A 340 9.83 21.11 -12.12
C GLY A 340 8.71 21.89 -12.80
N GLN A 341 8.25 21.44 -13.96
CA GLN A 341 7.12 22.06 -14.67
C GLN A 341 5.79 21.86 -13.92
N CYS A 342 5.54 20.68 -13.38
CA CYS A 342 4.37 20.40 -12.52
C CYS A 342 4.34 21.31 -11.29
N LEU A 343 5.46 21.41 -10.58
CA LEU A 343 5.58 22.30 -9.41
C LEU A 343 5.40 23.78 -9.77
N ARG A 344 5.97 24.21 -10.91
CA ARG A 344 5.76 25.56 -11.42
C ARG A 344 4.30 25.84 -11.76
N PHE A 345 3.62 24.90 -12.41
CA PHE A 345 2.18 25.01 -12.66
C PHE A 345 1.38 25.20 -11.37
N VAL A 346 1.69 24.44 -10.33
CA VAL A 346 1.01 24.60 -9.02
C VAL A 346 1.28 25.98 -8.42
N ALA A 347 2.49 26.54 -8.57
CA ALA A 347 2.83 27.85 -8.05
C ALA A 347 2.18 29.00 -8.85
N GLU A 348 2.16 28.90 -10.19
CA GLU A 348 1.72 29.97 -11.08
C GLU A 348 0.22 29.92 -11.40
N ALA A 349 -0.41 28.75 -11.27
CA ALA A 349 -1.82 28.52 -11.61
C ALA A 349 -2.59 27.80 -10.48
N PRO A 350 -2.63 28.35 -9.23
CA PRO A 350 -3.18 27.67 -8.07
C PRO A 350 -4.68 27.35 -8.21
N GLU A 351 -5.45 28.18 -8.94
CA GLU A 351 -6.87 27.91 -9.18
C GLU A 351 -7.09 26.69 -10.07
N GLN A 352 -6.27 26.52 -11.14
CA GLN A 352 -6.33 25.35 -11.98
C GLN A 352 -5.87 24.10 -11.22
N ALA A 353 -4.82 24.19 -10.40
CA ALA A 353 -4.39 23.11 -9.54
C ALA A 353 -5.52 22.68 -8.56
N ALA A 354 -6.22 23.63 -7.95
CA ALA A 354 -7.38 23.36 -7.12
C ALA A 354 -8.55 22.73 -7.89
N GLN A 355 -8.74 23.07 -9.17
CA GLN A 355 -9.75 22.41 -10.02
C GLN A 355 -9.42 20.96 -10.28
N LEU A 356 -8.14 20.64 -10.54
CA LEU A 356 -7.69 19.25 -10.66
C LEU A 356 -7.93 18.49 -9.34
N ALA A 357 -7.54 19.07 -8.21
CA ALA A 357 -7.74 18.44 -6.90
C ALA A 357 -9.21 18.12 -6.61
N ARG A 358 -10.15 19.03 -6.95
CA ARG A 358 -11.59 18.77 -6.81
C ARG A 358 -12.08 17.63 -7.69
N LYS A 359 -11.62 17.53 -8.93
CA LYS A 359 -11.94 16.35 -9.79
C LYS A 359 -11.46 15.04 -9.16
N GLY A 360 -10.24 15.05 -8.59
CA GLY A 360 -9.73 13.90 -7.84
C GLY A 360 -10.61 13.54 -6.65
N ARG A 361 -11.05 14.55 -5.88
CA ARG A 361 -11.97 14.34 -4.75
C ARG A 361 -13.30 13.74 -5.18
N ASP A 362 -13.91 14.26 -6.23
CA ASP A 362 -15.17 13.74 -6.77
C ASP A 362 -15.02 12.29 -7.22
N TYR A 363 -13.88 11.96 -7.85
CA TYR A 363 -13.54 10.59 -8.26
C TYR A 363 -13.44 9.63 -7.07
N VAL A 364 -12.77 10.04 -5.97
CA VAL A 364 -12.67 9.21 -4.75
C VAL A 364 -14.05 9.02 -4.13
N LEU A 365 -14.82 10.09 -3.97
CA LEU A 365 -16.15 10.02 -3.38
C LEU A 365 -17.14 9.18 -4.19
N ALA A 366 -16.99 9.13 -5.51
CA ALA A 366 -17.83 8.32 -6.38
C ALA A 366 -17.49 6.82 -6.34
N ASN A 367 -16.18 6.47 -6.17
CA ASN A 367 -15.71 5.12 -6.44
C ASN A 367 -15.15 4.39 -5.22
N TYR A 368 -14.57 5.09 -4.23
CA TYR A 368 -13.70 4.49 -3.21
C TYR A 368 -14.12 4.79 -1.78
N ARG A 369 -15.44 4.84 -1.55
CA ARG A 369 -15.99 4.86 -0.18
C ARG A 369 -16.18 3.42 0.31
N TRP A 370 -16.05 3.22 1.62
CA TRP A 370 -16.20 1.89 2.24
C TRP A 370 -17.51 1.18 1.83
N PRO A 371 -18.71 1.82 1.84
CA PRO A 371 -19.91 1.13 1.38
C PRO A 371 -19.76 0.53 -0.02
N SER A 372 -19.21 1.28 -0.99
CA SER A 372 -19.06 0.84 -2.37
C SER A 372 -18.07 -0.32 -2.52
N VAL A 373 -16.95 -0.28 -1.79
CA VAL A 373 -15.93 -1.33 -1.79
C VAL A 373 -16.46 -2.60 -1.15
N LEU A 374 -17.15 -2.49 -0.01
CA LEU A 374 -17.78 -3.63 0.66
C LEU A 374 -18.90 -4.26 -0.21
N ASP A 375 -19.70 -3.45 -0.91
CA ASP A 375 -20.68 -3.96 -1.87
C ASP A 375 -20.02 -4.76 -3.01
N ALA A 376 -18.83 -4.33 -3.47
CA ALA A 376 -18.06 -5.08 -4.47
C ALA A 376 -17.53 -6.41 -3.92
N MET A 377 -17.03 -6.40 -2.67
CA MET A 377 -16.60 -7.62 -1.98
C MET A 377 -17.77 -8.60 -1.80
N GLU A 378 -18.94 -8.14 -1.32
CA GLU A 378 -20.13 -8.96 -1.13
C GLU A 378 -20.67 -9.56 -2.42
N ARG A 379 -20.72 -8.77 -3.52
CA ARG A 379 -21.10 -9.31 -4.84
C ARG A 379 -20.17 -10.41 -5.30
N SER A 380 -18.86 -10.24 -5.07
CA SER A 380 -17.88 -11.27 -5.41
C SER A 380 -18.03 -12.51 -4.53
N LEU A 381 -18.24 -12.35 -3.23
CA LEU A 381 -18.52 -13.45 -2.31
C LEU A 381 -19.81 -14.22 -2.73
N GLY A 382 -20.88 -13.51 -3.05
CA GLY A 382 -22.14 -14.13 -3.46
C GLY A 382 -22.09 -14.89 -4.79
N ALA A 383 -21.13 -14.59 -5.66
CA ALA A 383 -20.90 -15.34 -6.89
C ALA A 383 -20.08 -16.63 -6.66
N PHE A 384 -19.43 -16.73 -5.50
CA PHE A 384 -18.47 -17.76 -5.14
C PHE A 384 -19.03 -18.72 -4.06
N LEU A 385 -19.82 -18.23 -3.08
CA LEU A 385 -20.49 -19.00 -2.04
C LEU A 385 -21.82 -19.54 -2.51
#